data_d59d061ae4eecf3505a972ef7b5bd3f5
#
_entry.id   d59d061ae4eecf3505a972ef7b5bd3f5
#
_cell.length_a   1.000
_cell.length_b   1.000
_cell.length_c   1.000
_cell.angle_alpha   90.00
_cell.angle_beta   90.00
_cell.angle_gamma   90.00
#
_symmetry.space_group_name_H-M   'P 1'
#
loop_
_entity.id
_entity.type
_entity.pdbx_description
1 polymer ?
#
loop_
_entity_poly.entity_id
_entity_poly.type
_entity_poly.pdbx_seq_one_letter_code
_entity_poly.pdbx_strand_id
1 'polypeptide(L)'
;MFRVFVVDDEEIIRTGIRNTLEKTGGRFLFTGEAPDGEMALPVLLELKPDILVTDVRMPFMDGLELAALVRKSMPWVRIIFLSGHDEFEYAQRAVSLQADAYILKPVDSRKLIEVLDRTADRIVEEQRMLRTAAQYTRRSEGERDVLRTHFLSELLAGGLSTAQAIDGGREWGVPLSARCY
;
A
#
# COMPACT_ATOMS: atom_id res chain seq x y z
N MET A 1 -12.62 6.21 5.03
CA MET A 1 -12.93 5.23 6.09
C MET A 1 -11.93 4.10 5.95
N PHE A 2 -11.15 3.79 6.99
CA PHE A 2 -10.09 2.79 6.98
C PHE A 2 -10.54 1.54 7.73
N ARG A 3 -10.34 0.37 7.13
CA ARG A 3 -10.72 -0.93 7.70
C ARG A 3 -9.60 -1.43 8.60
N VAL A 4 -9.94 -1.68 9.87
CA VAL A 4 -9.00 -2.13 10.90
C VAL A 4 -9.36 -3.53 11.36
N PHE A 5 -8.37 -4.43 11.34
CA PHE A 5 -8.47 -5.78 11.89
C PHE A 5 -7.56 -5.90 13.12
N VAL A 6 -8.01 -6.61 14.15
CA VAL A 6 -7.31 -6.68 15.45
C VAL A 6 -6.97 -8.14 15.77
N VAL A 7 -5.73 -8.40 16.18
CA VAL A 7 -5.29 -9.74 16.62
C VAL A 7 -4.58 -9.60 17.97
N ASP A 8 -5.12 -10.27 18.97
CA ASP A 8 -4.59 -10.25 20.33
C ASP A 8 -5.19 -11.46 21.08
N ASP A 9 -4.43 -12.20 21.87
CA ASP A 9 -4.96 -13.33 22.61
C ASP A 9 -5.85 -12.90 23.79
N GLU A 10 -5.68 -11.67 24.29
CA GLU A 10 -6.49 -11.08 25.35
C GLU A 10 -7.79 -10.47 24.79
N GLU A 11 -8.93 -11.11 25.04
CA GLU A 11 -10.27 -10.62 24.63
C GLU A 11 -10.56 -9.20 25.14
N ILE A 12 -10.09 -8.87 26.34
CA ILE A 12 -10.29 -7.55 26.94
C ILE A 12 -9.60 -6.44 26.12
N ILE A 13 -8.43 -6.74 25.56
CA ILE A 13 -7.69 -5.81 24.69
C ILE A 13 -8.44 -5.63 23.36
N ARG A 14 -8.87 -6.74 22.71
CA ARG A 14 -9.63 -6.68 21.46
C ARG A 14 -10.92 -5.87 21.63
N THR A 15 -11.66 -6.12 22.71
CA THR A 15 -12.88 -5.37 23.05
C THR A 15 -12.59 -3.90 23.32
N GLY A 16 -11.52 -3.59 24.05
CA GLY A 16 -11.09 -2.20 24.31
C GLY A 16 -10.76 -1.43 23.03
N ILE A 17 -10.07 -2.07 22.09
CA ILE A 17 -9.73 -1.50 20.80
C ILE A 17 -10.99 -1.29 19.95
N ARG A 18 -11.88 -2.29 19.85
CA ARG A 18 -13.17 -2.19 19.16
C ARG A 18 -13.96 -0.99 19.65
N ASN A 19 -14.17 -0.88 20.96
CA ASN A 19 -14.89 0.23 21.57
C ASN A 19 -14.22 1.59 21.31
N THR A 20 -12.90 1.61 21.19
CA THR A 20 -12.15 2.83 20.85
C THR A 20 -12.38 3.22 19.40
N LEU A 21 -12.34 2.27 18.45
CA LEU A 21 -12.60 2.52 17.04
C LEU A 21 -14.03 3.02 16.78
N GLU A 22 -15.04 2.46 17.44
CA GLU A 22 -16.45 2.88 17.34
C GLU A 22 -16.66 4.35 17.72
N LYS A 23 -15.85 4.87 18.66
CA LYS A 23 -15.90 6.27 19.10
C LYS A 23 -15.25 7.26 18.14
N THR A 24 -14.59 6.79 17.07
CA THR A 24 -13.87 7.65 16.11
C THR A 24 -14.78 8.34 15.08
N GLY A 25 -16.09 8.22 15.19
CA GLY A 25 -17.04 8.87 14.27
C GLY A 25 -16.98 8.35 12.83
N GLY A 26 -16.55 7.09 12.63
CA GLY A 26 -16.55 6.43 11.32
C GLY A 26 -15.27 6.63 10.49
N ARG A 27 -14.24 7.28 11.03
CA ARG A 27 -12.94 7.34 10.33
C ARG A 27 -12.30 5.96 10.21
N PHE A 28 -12.41 5.15 11.27
CA PHE A 28 -11.95 3.76 11.33
C PHE A 28 -13.13 2.81 11.46
N LEU A 29 -13.13 1.76 10.65
CA LEU A 29 -14.11 0.68 10.69
C LEU A 29 -13.46 -0.57 11.26
N PHE A 30 -13.96 -1.04 12.39
CA PHE A 30 -13.62 -2.36 12.88
C PHE A 30 -14.20 -3.41 11.94
N THR A 31 -13.35 -4.27 11.35
CA THR A 31 -13.77 -5.26 10.36
C THR A 31 -13.73 -6.69 10.87
N GLY A 32 -13.03 -6.93 11.99
CA GLY A 32 -12.95 -8.24 12.60
C GLY A 32 -11.80 -8.34 13.59
N GLU A 33 -11.75 -9.49 14.26
CA GLU A 33 -10.71 -9.81 15.23
C GLU A 33 -10.40 -11.30 15.23
N ALA A 34 -9.23 -11.67 15.77
CA ALA A 34 -8.84 -13.05 16.03
C ALA A 34 -7.97 -13.13 17.28
N PRO A 35 -7.93 -14.30 17.97
CA PRO A 35 -7.12 -14.50 19.16
C PRO A 35 -5.65 -14.82 18.87
N ASP A 36 -5.32 -15.21 17.65
CA ASP A 36 -3.97 -15.61 17.23
C ASP A 36 -3.77 -15.45 15.71
N GLY A 37 -2.53 -15.61 15.26
CA GLY A 37 -2.17 -15.44 13.85
C GLY A 37 -2.71 -16.51 12.92
N GLU A 38 -2.88 -17.76 13.39
CA GLU A 38 -3.40 -18.86 12.55
C GLU A 38 -4.87 -18.63 12.21
N MET A 39 -5.66 -18.21 13.18
CA MET A 39 -7.07 -17.86 12.97
C MET A 39 -7.22 -16.54 12.21
N ALA A 40 -6.31 -15.60 12.40
CA ALA A 40 -6.35 -14.30 11.73
C ALA A 40 -6.06 -14.39 10.24
N LEU A 41 -5.05 -15.17 9.83
CA LEU A 41 -4.51 -15.14 8.46
C LEU A 41 -5.57 -15.40 7.36
N PRO A 42 -6.40 -16.45 7.42
CA PRO A 42 -7.43 -16.69 6.39
C PRO A 42 -8.45 -15.55 6.31
N VAL A 43 -8.85 -15.00 7.46
CA VAL A 43 -9.82 -13.90 7.52
C VAL A 43 -9.23 -12.60 6.96
N LEU A 44 -7.95 -12.32 7.25
CA LEU A 44 -7.22 -11.18 6.70
C LEU A 44 -7.13 -11.25 5.17
N LEU A 45 -6.86 -12.43 4.61
CA LEU A 45 -6.79 -12.63 3.15
C LEU A 45 -8.14 -12.40 2.46
N GLU A 46 -9.24 -12.72 3.12
CA GLU A 46 -10.59 -12.47 2.63
C GLU A 46 -10.99 -10.99 2.77
N LEU A 47 -10.86 -10.44 3.97
CA LEU A 47 -11.32 -9.09 4.30
C LEU A 47 -10.44 -8.00 3.71
N LYS A 48 -9.12 -8.24 3.55
CA LYS A 48 -8.13 -7.28 3.03
C LYS A 48 -8.23 -5.92 3.72
N PRO A 49 -7.97 -5.84 5.02
CA PRO A 49 -8.05 -4.58 5.76
C PRO A 49 -6.98 -3.59 5.29
N ASP A 50 -7.14 -2.33 5.68
CA ASP A 50 -6.15 -1.29 5.43
C ASP A 50 -5.07 -1.28 6.53
N ILE A 51 -5.48 -1.60 7.76
CA ILE A 51 -4.62 -1.59 8.96
C ILE A 51 -4.82 -2.88 9.74
N LEU A 52 -3.73 -3.54 10.08
CA LEU A 52 -3.65 -4.65 11.02
C LEU A 52 -3.06 -4.13 12.33
N VAL A 53 -3.78 -4.31 13.43
CA VAL A 53 -3.27 -4.12 14.80
C VAL A 53 -3.09 -5.50 15.40
N THR A 54 -1.87 -5.88 15.76
CA THR A 54 -1.57 -7.22 16.26
C THR A 54 -0.70 -7.17 17.51
N ASP A 55 -1.00 -8.02 18.49
CA ASP A 55 -0.03 -8.29 19.55
C ASP A 55 1.21 -8.97 18.95
N VAL A 56 2.36 -8.76 19.58
CA VAL A 56 3.61 -9.43 19.24
C VAL A 56 3.59 -10.89 19.69
N ARG A 57 3.14 -11.13 20.92
CA ARG A 57 3.21 -12.46 21.56
C ARG A 57 1.83 -13.10 21.66
N MET A 58 1.57 -14.10 20.85
CA MET A 58 0.34 -14.87 20.86
C MET A 58 0.67 -16.36 20.76
N PRO A 59 -0.22 -17.26 21.22
CA PRO A 59 -0.07 -18.70 21.01
C PRO A 59 -0.14 -19.06 19.53
N PHE A 60 0.39 -20.23 19.18
CA PHE A 60 0.41 -20.83 17.84
C PHE A 60 1.23 -20.02 16.83
N MET A 61 0.72 -18.93 16.31
CA MET A 61 1.40 -18.02 15.40
C MET A 61 1.51 -16.64 16.05
N ASP A 62 2.73 -16.18 16.27
CA ASP A 62 2.99 -14.86 16.85
C ASP A 62 2.71 -13.72 15.83
N GLY A 63 2.60 -12.49 16.35
CA GLY A 63 2.30 -11.33 15.50
C GLY A 63 3.39 -10.99 14.51
N LEU A 64 4.65 -11.33 14.77
CA LEU A 64 5.76 -11.11 13.83
C LEU A 64 5.72 -12.10 12.68
N GLU A 65 5.39 -13.36 12.96
CA GLU A 65 5.17 -14.38 11.93
C GLU A 65 3.96 -14.04 11.06
N LEU A 66 2.86 -13.65 11.69
CA LEU A 66 1.67 -13.15 10.99
C LEU A 66 2.00 -11.97 10.09
N ALA A 67 2.72 -10.98 10.62
CA ALA A 67 3.13 -9.79 9.87
C ALA A 67 4.01 -10.12 8.67
N ALA A 68 4.92 -11.10 8.78
CA ALA A 68 5.75 -11.54 7.68
C ALA A 68 4.92 -12.16 6.53
N LEU A 69 3.90 -12.96 6.87
CA LEU A 69 2.97 -13.55 5.89
C LEU A 69 2.07 -12.48 5.25
N VAL A 70 1.54 -11.55 6.07
CA VAL A 70 0.74 -10.41 5.59
C VAL A 70 1.55 -9.53 4.66
N ARG A 71 2.80 -9.19 5.02
CA ARG A 71 3.68 -8.36 4.18
C ARG A 71 3.95 -8.99 2.81
N LYS A 72 4.09 -10.32 2.76
CA LYS A 72 4.28 -11.07 1.53
C LYS A 72 3.03 -11.11 0.63
N SER A 73 1.85 -11.26 1.24
CA SER A 73 0.59 -11.47 0.51
C SER A 73 -0.18 -10.17 0.26
N MET A 74 -0.05 -9.20 1.16
CA MET A 74 -0.78 -7.93 1.20
C MET A 74 0.16 -6.77 1.56
N PRO A 75 1.11 -6.39 0.69
CA PRO A 75 2.15 -5.39 1.00
C PRO A 75 1.61 -3.99 1.32
N TRP A 76 0.36 -3.70 0.92
CA TRP A 76 -0.31 -2.43 1.20
C TRP A 76 -0.87 -2.31 2.62
N VAL A 77 -1.05 -3.44 3.35
CA VAL A 77 -1.60 -3.43 4.72
C VAL A 77 -0.60 -2.77 5.66
N ARG A 78 -1.07 -1.79 6.42
CA ARG A 78 -0.29 -1.14 7.48
C ARG A 78 -0.32 -1.98 8.72
N ILE A 79 0.82 -2.14 9.37
CA ILE A 79 0.98 -3.03 10.52
C ILE A 79 1.38 -2.21 11.74
N ILE A 80 0.57 -2.33 12.80
CA ILE A 80 0.80 -1.73 14.11
C ILE A 80 0.94 -2.86 15.11
N PHE A 81 2.08 -2.93 15.79
CA PHE A 81 2.29 -3.90 16.85
C PHE A 81 1.90 -3.35 18.21
N LEU A 82 1.28 -4.21 19.01
CA LEU A 82 1.08 -4.03 20.44
C LEU A 82 2.05 -4.96 21.18
N SER A 83 2.65 -4.51 22.27
CA SER A 83 3.56 -5.35 23.06
C SER A 83 3.45 -5.04 24.53
N GLY A 84 3.39 -6.07 25.37
CA GLY A 84 3.43 -5.97 26.81
C GLY A 84 4.86 -5.86 27.39
N HIS A 85 5.86 -6.04 26.55
CA HIS A 85 7.26 -6.10 26.99
C HIS A 85 8.11 -5.15 26.18
N ASP A 86 8.99 -4.44 26.87
CA ASP A 86 9.99 -3.55 26.27
C ASP A 86 11.22 -4.37 25.82
N GLU A 87 10.97 -5.42 25.01
CA GLU A 87 12.04 -6.26 24.49
C GLU A 87 12.55 -5.64 23.17
N PHE A 88 13.75 -5.15 23.22
CA PHE A 88 14.43 -4.51 22.07
C PHE A 88 14.45 -5.39 20.82
N GLU A 89 14.58 -6.70 20.99
CA GLU A 89 14.60 -7.66 19.86
C GLU A 89 13.30 -7.66 19.07
N TYR A 90 12.13 -7.57 19.73
CA TYR A 90 10.85 -7.51 19.03
C TYR A 90 10.68 -6.18 18.28
N ALA A 91 11.08 -5.08 18.88
CA ALA A 91 11.07 -3.79 18.20
C ALA A 91 11.97 -3.79 16.96
N GLN A 92 13.17 -4.40 17.04
CA GLN A 92 14.08 -4.53 15.90
C GLN A 92 13.48 -5.39 14.77
N ARG A 93 12.85 -6.51 15.11
CA ARG A 93 12.14 -7.36 14.13
C ARG A 93 10.95 -6.63 13.51
N ALA A 94 10.17 -5.90 14.30
CA ALA A 94 9.06 -5.09 13.79
C ALA A 94 9.54 -4.04 12.77
N VAL A 95 10.69 -3.38 13.01
CA VAL A 95 11.32 -2.45 12.06
C VAL A 95 11.73 -3.18 10.77
N SER A 96 12.32 -4.37 10.85
CA SER A 96 12.70 -5.16 9.68
C SER A 96 11.50 -5.60 8.81
N LEU A 97 10.33 -5.76 9.43
CA LEU A 97 9.05 -6.03 8.78
C LEU A 97 8.34 -4.77 8.29
N GLN A 98 8.99 -3.59 8.38
CA GLN A 98 8.42 -2.30 7.99
C GLN A 98 7.10 -2.00 8.72
N ALA A 99 7.08 -2.25 10.04
CA ALA A 99 5.95 -1.86 10.88
C ALA A 99 5.73 -0.35 10.83
N ASP A 100 4.49 0.08 10.78
CA ASP A 100 4.13 1.50 10.78
C ASP A 100 4.20 2.11 12.17
N ALA A 101 3.95 1.29 13.20
CA ALA A 101 4.09 1.68 14.60
C ALA A 101 4.26 0.48 15.53
N TYR A 102 4.77 0.77 16.73
CA TYR A 102 4.93 -0.15 17.84
C TYR A 102 4.42 0.54 19.11
N ILE A 103 3.44 -0.04 19.78
CA ILE A 103 2.77 0.53 20.95
C ILE A 103 2.98 -0.40 22.13
N LEU A 104 3.47 0.14 23.25
CA LEU A 104 3.58 -0.61 24.49
C LEU A 104 2.22 -0.69 25.19
N LYS A 105 1.85 -1.87 25.68
CA LYS A 105 0.72 -2.09 26.60
C LYS A 105 1.09 -1.48 28.00
N PRO A 106 0.15 -0.88 28.72
CA PRO A 106 -1.28 -0.81 28.44
C PRO A 106 -1.61 0.17 27.31
N VAL A 107 -2.54 -0.24 26.42
CA VAL A 107 -2.93 0.56 25.26
C VAL A 107 -3.86 1.70 25.70
N ASP A 108 -3.34 2.92 25.74
CA ASP A 108 -4.17 4.13 25.92
C ASP A 108 -4.95 4.40 24.62
N SER A 109 -6.28 4.54 24.74
CA SER A 109 -7.17 4.84 23.63
C SER A 109 -6.78 6.08 22.83
N ARG A 110 -6.28 7.13 23.49
CA ARG A 110 -5.82 8.36 22.83
C ARG A 110 -4.57 8.10 22.00
N LYS A 111 -3.61 7.36 22.56
CA LYS A 111 -2.37 6.99 21.87
C LYS A 111 -2.66 6.08 20.68
N LEU A 112 -3.59 5.13 20.81
CA LEU A 112 -4.00 4.27 19.72
C LEU A 112 -4.61 5.09 18.57
N ILE A 113 -5.55 6.00 18.86
CA ILE A 113 -6.17 6.87 17.86
C ILE A 113 -5.11 7.73 17.17
N GLU A 114 -4.18 8.35 17.92
CA GLU A 114 -3.10 9.16 17.36
C GLU A 114 -2.22 8.37 16.38
N VAL A 115 -1.89 7.12 16.71
CA VAL A 115 -1.10 6.25 15.85
C VAL A 115 -1.90 5.85 14.60
N LEU A 116 -3.17 5.49 14.77
CA LEU A 116 -4.06 5.16 13.65
C LEU A 116 -4.23 6.35 12.71
N ASP A 117 -4.41 7.56 13.24
CA ASP A 117 -4.54 8.78 12.46
C ASP A 117 -3.28 9.05 11.62
N ARG A 118 -2.10 8.98 12.23
CA ARG A 118 -0.83 9.11 11.50
C ARG A 118 -0.66 8.04 10.41
N THR A 119 -1.07 6.81 10.69
CA THR A 119 -1.01 5.72 9.74
C THR A 119 -1.98 5.96 8.57
N ALA A 120 -3.19 6.39 8.86
CA ALA A 120 -4.20 6.74 7.85
C ALA A 120 -3.74 7.90 6.95
N ASP A 121 -3.13 8.94 7.52
CA ASP A 121 -2.61 10.08 6.78
C ASP A 121 -1.49 9.66 5.81
N ARG A 122 -0.61 8.74 6.23
CA ARG A 122 0.40 8.14 5.35
C ARG A 122 -0.22 7.38 4.18
N ILE A 123 -1.27 6.58 4.42
CA ILE A 123 -1.98 5.87 3.35
C ILE A 123 -2.54 6.86 2.32
N VAL A 124 -3.18 7.94 2.80
CA VAL A 124 -3.74 8.97 1.91
C VAL A 124 -2.66 9.65 1.08
N GLU A 125 -1.55 10.03 1.70
CA GLU A 125 -0.46 10.73 1.01
C GLU A 125 0.20 9.85 -0.05
N GLU A 126 0.46 8.58 0.26
CA GLU A 126 0.98 7.63 -0.73
C GLU A 126 0.02 7.42 -1.91
N GLN A 127 -1.28 7.25 -1.63
CA GLN A 127 -2.29 7.14 -2.68
C GLN A 127 -2.34 8.39 -3.55
N ARG A 128 -2.18 9.58 -2.94
CA ARG A 128 -2.12 10.86 -3.65
C ARG A 128 -0.90 10.93 -4.56
N MET A 129 0.27 10.56 -4.05
CA MET A 129 1.52 10.54 -4.84
C MET A 129 1.42 9.58 -6.04
N LEU A 130 0.89 8.36 -5.81
CA LEU A 130 0.69 7.38 -6.88
C LEU A 130 -0.28 7.88 -7.96
N ARG A 131 -1.39 8.52 -7.57
CA ARG A 131 -2.35 9.11 -8.52
C ARG A 131 -1.71 10.24 -9.33
N THR A 132 -0.95 11.10 -8.68
CA THR A 132 -0.24 12.20 -9.35
C THR A 132 0.79 11.66 -10.34
N ALA A 133 1.61 10.68 -9.94
CA ALA A 133 2.58 10.04 -10.83
C ALA A 133 1.90 9.39 -12.05
N ALA A 134 0.80 8.65 -11.83
CA ALA A 134 0.02 8.04 -12.91
C ALA A 134 -0.59 9.08 -13.88
N GLN A 135 -1.00 10.25 -13.37
CA GLN A 135 -1.48 11.35 -14.22
C GLN A 135 -0.38 11.94 -15.09
N TYR A 136 0.82 12.15 -14.53
CA TYR A 136 1.98 12.62 -15.30
C TYR A 136 2.36 11.65 -16.42
N THR A 137 2.40 10.36 -16.13
CA THR A 137 2.70 9.31 -17.12
C THR A 137 1.69 9.34 -18.26
N ARG A 138 0.39 9.33 -17.95
CA ARG A 138 -0.68 9.38 -18.97
C ARG A 138 -0.62 10.63 -19.83
N ARG A 139 -0.30 11.79 -19.23
CA ARG A 139 -0.18 13.04 -19.97
C ARG A 139 0.99 13.00 -20.93
N SER A 140 2.16 12.53 -20.49
CA SER A 140 3.35 12.41 -21.35
C SER A 140 3.16 11.39 -22.46
N GLU A 141 2.46 10.28 -22.22
CA GLU A 141 2.09 9.29 -23.24
C GLU A 141 1.13 9.91 -24.28
N GLY A 142 0.10 10.64 -23.83
CA GLY A 142 -0.82 11.34 -24.73
C GLY A 142 -0.15 12.40 -25.61
N GLU A 143 0.79 13.19 -25.04
CA GLU A 143 1.57 14.16 -25.80
C GLU A 143 2.46 13.47 -26.85
N ARG A 144 3.10 12.36 -26.49
CA ARG A 144 3.89 11.55 -27.45
C ARG A 144 3.03 10.96 -28.57
N ASP A 145 1.84 10.47 -28.27
CA ASP A 145 0.93 9.91 -29.28
C ASP A 145 0.46 11.00 -30.27
N VAL A 146 0.17 12.21 -29.80
CA VAL A 146 -0.18 13.33 -30.67
C VAL A 146 0.98 13.69 -31.59
N LEU A 147 2.19 13.82 -31.05
CA LEU A 147 3.40 14.13 -31.85
C LEU A 147 3.71 13.02 -32.87
N ARG A 148 3.57 11.76 -32.47
CA ARG A 148 3.74 10.62 -33.35
C ARG A 148 2.70 10.61 -34.49
N THR A 149 1.44 10.89 -34.18
CA THR A 149 0.37 10.99 -35.18
C THR A 149 0.63 12.14 -36.14
N HIS A 150 1.08 13.28 -35.66
CA HIS A 150 1.46 14.41 -36.50
C HIS A 150 2.62 14.05 -37.44
N PHE A 151 3.69 13.45 -36.91
CA PHE A 151 4.82 12.94 -37.69
C PHE A 151 4.38 11.98 -38.81
N LEU A 152 3.51 10.99 -38.49
CA LEU A 152 3.00 10.04 -39.44
C LEU A 152 2.15 10.72 -40.54
N SER A 153 1.35 11.71 -40.16
CA SER A 153 0.53 12.47 -41.11
C SER A 153 1.38 13.26 -42.09
N GLU A 154 2.44 13.94 -41.60
CA GLU A 154 3.38 14.68 -42.46
C GLU A 154 4.19 13.75 -43.36
N LEU A 155 4.59 12.58 -42.82
CA LEU A 155 5.32 11.58 -43.61
C LEU A 155 4.43 11.06 -44.79
N LEU A 156 3.15 10.78 -44.54
CA LEU A 156 2.22 10.32 -45.57
C LEU A 156 1.86 11.43 -46.58
N ALA A 157 1.82 12.67 -46.13
CA ALA A 157 1.56 13.82 -47.03
C ALA A 157 2.77 14.21 -47.87
N GLY A 158 3.95 13.60 -47.66
CA GLY A 158 5.18 13.95 -48.33
C GLY A 158 5.77 15.30 -47.91
N GLY A 159 5.36 15.81 -46.76
CA GLY A 159 5.82 17.10 -46.22
C GLY A 159 7.21 17.07 -45.58
N LEU A 160 7.80 15.90 -45.38
CA LEU A 160 9.09 15.70 -44.72
C LEU A 160 10.20 15.45 -45.73
N SER A 161 11.36 16.07 -45.51
CA SER A 161 12.59 15.72 -46.24
C SER A 161 13.07 14.31 -45.85
N THR A 162 13.85 13.65 -46.69
CA THR A 162 14.37 12.29 -46.44
C THR A 162 15.11 12.19 -45.12
N ALA A 163 15.89 13.20 -44.73
CA ALA A 163 16.61 13.26 -43.46
C ALA A 163 15.63 13.32 -42.27
N GLN A 164 14.62 14.19 -42.32
CA GLN A 164 13.61 14.34 -41.28
C GLN A 164 12.76 13.05 -41.14
N ALA A 165 12.44 12.38 -42.23
CA ALA A 165 11.74 11.11 -42.20
C ALA A 165 12.55 10.01 -41.51
N ILE A 166 13.85 9.90 -41.81
CA ILE A 166 14.74 8.89 -41.22
C ILE A 166 14.93 9.14 -39.73
N ASP A 167 15.19 10.39 -39.33
CA ASP A 167 15.41 10.75 -37.91
C ASP A 167 14.12 10.56 -37.08
N GLY A 168 12.99 11.05 -37.56
CA GLY A 168 11.70 10.84 -36.95
C GLY A 168 11.29 9.35 -36.90
N GLY A 169 11.59 8.59 -37.96
CA GLY A 169 11.34 7.15 -37.96
C GLY A 169 12.11 6.42 -36.88
N ARG A 170 13.36 6.81 -36.61
CA ARG A 170 14.13 6.26 -35.48
C ARG A 170 13.56 6.67 -34.12
N GLU A 171 13.20 7.92 -33.94
CA GLU A 171 12.64 8.45 -32.69
C GLU A 171 11.30 7.79 -32.33
N TRP A 172 10.44 7.59 -33.32
CA TRP A 172 9.09 7.04 -33.15
C TRP A 172 8.99 5.54 -33.38
N GLY A 173 10.10 4.84 -33.62
CA GLY A 173 10.14 3.38 -33.85
C GLY A 173 9.38 2.96 -35.12
N VAL A 174 9.31 3.81 -36.14
CA VAL A 174 8.68 3.52 -37.43
C VAL A 174 9.77 2.97 -38.39
N PRO A 175 9.71 1.71 -38.81
CA PRO A 175 10.69 1.14 -39.72
C PRO A 175 10.49 1.71 -41.14
N LEU A 176 11.34 2.65 -41.55
CA LEU A 176 11.34 3.26 -42.89
C LEU A 176 12.28 2.52 -43.85
N SER A 177 12.39 1.20 -43.77
CA SER A 177 13.19 0.44 -44.72
C SER A 177 12.33 0.13 -45.98
N ALA A 178 12.49 0.90 -47.04
CA ALA A 178 12.02 0.49 -48.35
C ALA A 178 12.96 -0.61 -48.90
N ARG A 179 12.47 -1.82 -49.06
CA ARG A 179 13.07 -2.78 -50.00
C ARG A 179 12.60 -2.35 -51.40
N CYS A 180 13.47 -1.64 -52.12
CA CYS A 180 13.29 -1.52 -53.56
C CYS A 180 13.53 -2.92 -54.16
N TYR A 181 12.51 -3.50 -54.79
CA TYR A 181 12.65 -4.61 -55.71
C TYR A 181 12.88 -4.06 -57.09
#